data_0fc135e761ff4cf3686ff992623686c7
#
_entry.id   0fc135e761ff4cf3686ff992623686c7
#
_cell.length_a   1.000
_cell.length_b   1.000
_cell.length_c   1.000
_cell.angle_alpha   90.00
_cell.angle_beta   90.00
_cell.angle_gamma   90.00
#
_symmetry.space_group_name_H-M   'P 1'
#
loop_
_entity.id
_entity.type
_entity.pdbx_description
1 polymer ?
#
loop_
_entity_poly.entity_id
_entity_poly.type
_entity_poly.pdbx_seq_one_letter_code
_entity_poly.pdbx_strand_id
1 'polypeptide(L)'
;MKKNKTISLSSSLMKRVVLFFAILFGFNQMYCQDLLTVSGTVNDAQGPLIGATVQVSGTQEGTTTGMDGQFTLENVSSDAVLIFSYLSYQTQSVNVNGRTTINVVLEPDVNQLDEVVVIGYQSVRRSDLTGATSIVDPERSNKNIANSLAESLQGLKAGVTVRNGGQPGQNASIEIRGVSSFVNSDPLYVIDGMIADANQTINNNDIESIQILKDASAAAIYGSRAANGVVIITTKSGREGPLKIAVSANTGIQEAPKTWDLTNNQEFAELQRTSYTNSGLTPPASVGDNFNPNINTDWQEEILRTGHVIDLNINASGGDANSSYYISGSHFENQGSLIGRSFSRTAVRINTEARRGIVTFGENIVLTNSNTRQPLGSFDTGNPFFDMAIMLPVIPVRGERYINNENPGGWGIGTVDAVTFAKNQVAVTDILREKINFAKIVGNAFAQVDLLEGLSYKFNIGLEASFDFSKGIRRNGVTQFNAAVRPSFISDNKARYSSFLMEHTLNFNKEFGRHHLNGVVGISDQQTRRNFTLAIRSDITEVEGNIFEEINSATGTSVT
;
A
#
# COMPACT_ATOMS: atom_id res chain seq x y z
N MET A 1 -20.95 -48.80 -5.92
CA MET A 1 -19.84 -49.27 -6.78
C MET A 1 -19.33 -48.10 -7.62
N LYS A 2 -18.31 -47.42 -7.18
CA LYS A 2 -17.59 -46.39 -7.98
C LYS A 2 -16.23 -46.97 -8.36
N LYS A 3 -15.99 -47.12 -9.67
CA LYS A 3 -14.72 -47.59 -10.23
C LYS A 3 -13.66 -46.51 -10.12
N ASN A 4 -12.60 -46.79 -9.37
CA ASN A 4 -11.36 -46.02 -9.40
C ASN A 4 -10.68 -46.20 -10.76
N LYS A 5 -10.51 -45.12 -11.53
CA LYS A 5 -9.66 -45.09 -12.72
C LYS A 5 -8.24 -44.74 -12.27
N THR A 6 -7.39 -45.74 -12.17
CA THR A 6 -5.94 -45.58 -12.10
C THR A 6 -5.44 -45.08 -13.46
N ILE A 7 -4.85 -43.89 -13.51
CA ILE A 7 -4.19 -43.35 -14.69
C ILE A 7 -2.80 -44.01 -14.76
N SER A 8 -2.59 -44.98 -15.66
CA SER A 8 -1.28 -45.51 -15.98
C SER A 8 -0.58 -44.52 -16.95
N LEU A 9 0.43 -43.80 -16.48
CA LEU A 9 1.32 -43.05 -17.37
C LEU A 9 2.08 -44.05 -18.28
N SER A 10 2.00 -43.83 -19.59
CA SER A 10 2.68 -44.68 -20.57
C SER A 10 4.21 -44.60 -20.38
N SER A 11 4.87 -45.77 -20.47
CA SER A 11 6.34 -45.91 -20.32
C SER A 11 7.17 -45.02 -21.27
N SER A 12 6.55 -44.54 -22.34
CA SER A 12 7.13 -43.63 -23.32
C SER A 12 7.24 -42.17 -22.80
N LEU A 13 6.29 -41.70 -21.97
CA LEU A 13 6.29 -40.37 -21.37
C LEU A 13 7.37 -40.27 -20.26
N MET A 14 7.49 -41.36 -19.47
CA MET A 14 8.50 -41.44 -18.42
C MET A 14 9.93 -41.47 -18.97
N LYS A 15 10.15 -42.15 -20.11
CA LYS A 15 11.46 -42.11 -20.81
C LYS A 15 11.80 -40.74 -21.37
N ARG A 16 10.81 -39.96 -21.85
CA ARG A 16 11.02 -38.59 -22.35
C ARG A 16 11.30 -37.60 -21.21
N VAL A 17 10.64 -37.75 -20.06
CA VAL A 17 10.89 -36.93 -18.86
C VAL A 17 12.27 -37.22 -18.28
N VAL A 18 12.69 -38.50 -18.20
CA VAL A 18 14.03 -38.87 -17.73
C VAL A 18 15.12 -38.38 -18.70
N LEU A 19 14.88 -38.44 -20.02
CA LEU A 19 15.80 -37.90 -21.01
C LEU A 19 15.91 -36.37 -20.93
N PHE A 20 14.82 -35.67 -20.66
CA PHE A 20 14.79 -34.22 -20.48
C PHE A 20 15.57 -33.79 -19.20
N PHE A 21 15.40 -34.52 -18.10
CA PHE A 21 16.16 -34.30 -16.88
C PHE A 21 17.65 -34.67 -17.03
N ALA A 22 17.98 -35.73 -17.79
CA ALA A 22 19.37 -36.09 -18.07
C ALA A 22 20.10 -35.04 -18.95
N ILE A 23 19.39 -34.39 -19.87
CA ILE A 23 19.94 -33.27 -20.67
C ILE A 23 20.09 -32.01 -19.79
N LEU A 24 19.19 -31.74 -18.84
CA LEU A 24 19.30 -30.63 -17.89
C LEU A 24 20.46 -30.80 -16.87
N PHE A 25 20.77 -32.04 -16.48
CA PHE A 25 21.88 -32.34 -15.56
C PHE A 25 23.23 -32.50 -16.26
N GLY A 26 23.27 -32.69 -17.60
CA GLY A 26 24.48 -32.87 -18.37
C GLY A 26 25.29 -31.62 -18.70
N PHE A 27 24.79 -30.42 -18.38
CA PHE A 27 25.45 -29.13 -18.68
C PHE A 27 26.10 -28.43 -17.48
N ASN A 28 26.37 -29.14 -16.38
CA ASN A 28 27.29 -28.62 -15.38
C ASN A 28 28.72 -28.83 -15.87
N GLN A 29 29.15 -28.06 -16.84
CA GLN A 29 30.58 -27.84 -17.03
C GLN A 29 31.08 -27.08 -15.79
N MET A 30 31.86 -27.75 -14.95
CA MET A 30 32.71 -27.08 -13.97
C MET A 30 33.69 -26.19 -14.74
N TYR A 31 33.32 -24.91 -14.91
CA TYR A 31 34.32 -23.89 -15.23
C TYR A 31 35.21 -23.77 -14.00
N CYS A 32 36.45 -24.25 -14.13
CA CYS A 32 37.53 -23.88 -13.22
C CYS A 32 37.72 -22.38 -13.43
N GLN A 33 37.14 -21.55 -12.56
CA GLN A 33 37.38 -20.11 -12.58
C GLN A 33 38.77 -19.88 -12.00
N ASP A 34 39.67 -19.25 -12.77
CA ASP A 34 40.94 -18.76 -12.25
C ASP A 34 40.61 -17.63 -11.23
N LEU A 35 40.75 -17.96 -9.95
CA LEU A 35 40.58 -17.01 -8.86
C LEU A 35 41.85 -16.17 -8.71
N LEU A 36 41.69 -14.87 -8.75
CA LEU A 36 42.75 -13.88 -8.68
C LEU A 36 42.70 -13.15 -7.34
N THR A 37 43.87 -12.70 -6.87
CA THR A 37 43.93 -11.65 -5.85
C THR A 37 44.07 -10.32 -6.57
N VAL A 38 43.06 -9.44 -6.37
CA VAL A 38 43.05 -8.11 -6.95
C VAL A 38 43.37 -7.08 -5.87
N SER A 39 44.37 -6.25 -6.16
CA SER A 39 44.78 -5.14 -5.29
C SER A 39 44.74 -3.81 -6.06
N GLY A 40 44.79 -2.69 -5.36
CA GLY A 40 44.85 -1.40 -6.01
C GLY A 40 44.59 -0.24 -5.03
N THR A 41 44.37 0.93 -5.59
CA THR A 41 44.09 2.15 -4.81
C THR A 41 42.79 2.81 -5.25
N VAL A 42 42.10 3.36 -4.29
CA VAL A 42 40.92 4.23 -4.52
C VAL A 42 41.29 5.63 -4.07
N ASN A 43 41.28 6.56 -5.00
CA ASN A 43 41.65 7.97 -4.79
C ASN A 43 40.51 8.89 -5.23
N ASP A 44 40.61 10.14 -4.87
CA ASP A 44 39.91 11.25 -5.50
C ASP A 44 40.90 12.27 -6.07
N ALA A 45 40.45 13.43 -6.50
CA ALA A 45 41.28 14.53 -6.99
C ALA A 45 42.20 15.14 -5.91
N GLN A 46 41.99 14.83 -4.64
CA GLN A 46 42.68 15.41 -3.48
C GLN A 46 43.61 14.40 -2.78
N GLY A 47 43.43 13.11 -3.01
CA GLY A 47 44.27 12.05 -2.43
C GLY A 47 43.59 10.71 -2.22
N PRO A 48 44.17 9.84 -1.38
CA PRO A 48 43.62 8.50 -1.13
C PRO A 48 42.32 8.54 -0.30
N LEU A 49 41.32 7.77 -0.71
CA LEU A 49 40.05 7.62 0.01
C LEU A 49 40.13 6.48 1.02
N ILE A 50 40.07 6.83 2.31
CA ILE A 50 40.13 5.90 3.44
C ILE A 50 38.72 5.36 3.73
N GLY A 51 38.56 4.02 3.80
CA GLY A 51 37.27 3.40 4.12
C GLY A 51 36.30 3.30 2.94
N ALA A 52 36.77 3.50 1.70
CA ALA A 52 35.97 3.22 0.52
C ALA A 52 35.67 1.72 0.42
N THR A 53 34.45 1.35 0.09
CA THR A 53 34.02 -0.04 -0.04
C THR A 53 34.30 -0.55 -1.45
N VAL A 54 34.92 -1.74 -1.53
CA VAL A 54 35.15 -2.48 -2.77
C VAL A 54 34.44 -3.81 -2.66
N GLN A 55 33.46 -4.07 -3.51
CA GLN A 55 32.63 -5.27 -3.46
C GLN A 55 32.57 -5.97 -4.82
N VAL A 56 32.51 -7.30 -4.81
CA VAL A 56 32.28 -8.10 -6.02
C VAL A 56 30.78 -8.07 -6.33
N SER A 57 30.43 -7.63 -7.52
CA SER A 57 29.04 -7.53 -7.98
C SER A 57 28.34 -8.90 -7.90
N GLY A 58 27.14 -8.92 -7.29
CA GLY A 58 26.32 -10.13 -7.15
C GLY A 58 26.75 -11.07 -6.02
N THR A 59 27.74 -10.69 -5.19
CA THR A 59 28.17 -11.46 -4.02
C THR A 59 28.18 -10.60 -2.76
N GLN A 60 28.44 -11.23 -1.60
CA GLN A 60 28.68 -10.52 -0.34
C GLN A 60 30.18 -10.31 -0.06
N GLU A 61 31.04 -10.72 -0.98
CA GLU A 61 32.49 -10.57 -0.83
C GLU A 61 32.93 -9.15 -1.12
N GLY A 62 33.69 -8.56 -0.21
CA GLY A 62 34.15 -7.19 -0.32
C GLY A 62 35.17 -6.84 0.74
N THR A 63 35.81 -5.69 0.57
CA THR A 63 36.80 -5.13 1.49
C THR A 63 36.64 -3.61 1.56
N THR A 64 37.36 -2.96 2.47
CA THR A 64 37.44 -1.51 2.56
C THR A 64 38.87 -1.05 2.40
N THR A 65 39.06 0.16 1.86
CA THR A 65 40.40 0.73 1.70
C THR A 65 41.04 1.15 3.03
N GLY A 66 42.33 0.94 3.15
CA GLY A 66 43.14 1.36 4.28
C GLY A 66 43.49 2.86 4.28
N MET A 67 44.41 3.25 5.18
CA MET A 67 44.81 4.68 5.33
C MET A 67 45.43 5.27 4.07
N ASP A 68 46.06 4.45 3.23
CA ASP A 68 46.71 4.85 1.98
C ASP A 68 45.78 4.66 0.76
N GLY A 69 44.47 4.49 1.00
CA GLY A 69 43.49 4.20 -0.04
C GLY A 69 43.66 2.84 -0.71
N GLN A 70 44.54 1.97 -0.18
CA GLN A 70 44.81 0.65 -0.76
C GLN A 70 43.76 -0.38 -0.34
N PHE A 71 43.44 -1.28 -1.26
CA PHE A 71 42.59 -2.46 -1.01
C PHE A 71 43.25 -3.73 -1.54
N THR A 72 42.89 -4.84 -0.97
CA THR A 72 43.21 -6.19 -1.46
C THR A 72 41.98 -7.06 -1.31
N LEU A 73 41.59 -7.74 -2.37
CA LEU A 73 40.47 -8.65 -2.41
C LEU A 73 40.92 -9.99 -3.00
N GLU A 74 40.76 -11.05 -2.23
CA GLU A 74 41.17 -12.41 -2.62
C GLU A 74 40.00 -13.17 -3.24
N ASN A 75 40.27 -14.22 -3.98
CA ASN A 75 39.29 -15.12 -4.57
C ASN A 75 38.33 -14.45 -5.58
N VAL A 76 38.79 -13.47 -6.32
CA VAL A 76 38.01 -12.76 -7.33
C VAL A 76 38.09 -13.50 -8.66
N SER A 77 36.93 -13.76 -9.30
CA SER A 77 36.90 -14.33 -10.64
C SER A 77 37.53 -13.40 -11.68
N SER A 78 38.23 -13.94 -12.67
CA SER A 78 38.87 -13.15 -13.72
C SER A 78 37.90 -12.30 -14.55
N ASP A 79 36.62 -12.67 -14.59
CA ASP A 79 35.50 -11.98 -15.28
C ASP A 79 34.59 -11.15 -14.35
N ALA A 80 34.95 -11.08 -13.06
CA ALA A 80 34.16 -10.35 -12.07
C ALA A 80 34.10 -8.84 -12.35
N VAL A 81 33.04 -8.21 -11.84
CA VAL A 81 32.86 -6.74 -11.80
C VAL A 81 33.05 -6.28 -10.36
N LEU A 82 33.99 -5.37 -10.12
CA LEU A 82 34.17 -4.73 -8.82
C LEU A 82 33.39 -3.44 -8.77
N ILE A 83 32.64 -3.24 -7.68
CA ILE A 83 31.86 -2.04 -7.38
C ILE A 83 32.62 -1.27 -6.31
N PHE A 84 33.01 -0.03 -6.66
CA PHE A 84 33.69 0.89 -5.76
C PHE A 84 32.68 1.95 -5.29
N SER A 85 32.50 2.10 -3.99
CA SER A 85 31.56 3.06 -3.41
C SER A 85 32.16 3.75 -2.18
N TYR A 86 31.88 5.04 -2.06
CA TYR A 86 32.27 5.85 -0.91
C TYR A 86 31.20 6.92 -0.64
N LEU A 87 31.07 7.34 0.60
CA LEU A 87 30.04 8.31 1.00
C LEU A 87 30.26 9.65 0.25
N SER A 88 29.23 10.14 -0.43
CA SER A 88 29.25 11.36 -1.26
C SER A 88 30.09 11.28 -2.54
N TYR A 89 30.37 10.06 -3.05
CA TYR A 89 31.02 9.83 -4.33
C TYR A 89 30.16 8.97 -5.24
N GLN A 90 30.33 9.13 -6.55
CA GLN A 90 29.66 8.31 -7.55
C GLN A 90 30.16 6.88 -7.46
N THR A 91 29.23 5.92 -7.37
CA THR A 91 29.58 4.50 -7.42
C THR A 91 30.10 4.13 -8.79
N GLN A 92 31.30 3.54 -8.86
CA GLN A 92 31.93 3.13 -10.10
C GLN A 92 32.04 1.61 -10.17
N SER A 93 31.68 1.04 -11.33
CA SER A 93 31.83 -0.40 -11.61
C SER A 93 32.97 -0.63 -12.59
N VAL A 94 33.91 -1.54 -12.26
CA VAL A 94 35.09 -1.84 -13.08
C VAL A 94 35.18 -3.34 -13.28
N ASN A 95 35.26 -3.78 -14.55
CA ASN A 95 35.49 -5.18 -14.89
C ASN A 95 36.95 -5.57 -14.56
N VAL A 96 37.15 -6.69 -13.91
CA VAL A 96 38.48 -7.21 -13.57
C VAL A 96 39.24 -7.58 -14.82
N ASN A 97 38.63 -8.31 -15.75
CA ASN A 97 39.22 -8.74 -17.02
C ASN A 97 40.63 -9.35 -16.86
N GLY A 98 40.84 -10.20 -15.85
CA GLY A 98 42.11 -10.84 -15.55
C GLY A 98 43.19 -9.94 -14.95
N ARG A 99 42.90 -8.68 -14.63
CA ARG A 99 43.86 -7.74 -14.01
C ARG A 99 44.01 -8.02 -12.52
N THR A 100 45.24 -8.00 -12.04
CA THR A 100 45.57 -8.15 -10.60
C THR A 100 45.75 -6.81 -9.90
N THR A 101 45.83 -5.71 -10.66
CA THR A 101 45.94 -4.35 -10.09
C THR A 101 44.93 -3.43 -10.76
N ILE A 102 44.08 -2.81 -9.94
CA ILE A 102 43.01 -1.87 -10.39
C ILE A 102 43.05 -0.62 -9.51
N ASN A 103 43.39 0.49 -10.14
CA ASN A 103 43.36 1.81 -9.49
C ASN A 103 42.13 2.58 -9.99
N VAL A 104 41.40 3.17 -9.06
CA VAL A 104 40.13 3.88 -9.34
C VAL A 104 40.20 5.28 -8.76
N VAL A 105 39.76 6.26 -9.54
CA VAL A 105 39.54 7.62 -9.07
C VAL A 105 38.06 7.82 -9.00
N LEU A 106 37.51 8.00 -7.79
CA LEU A 106 36.09 8.30 -7.60
C LEU A 106 35.87 9.81 -7.73
N GLU A 107 34.82 10.15 -8.45
CA GLU A 107 34.38 11.54 -8.56
C GLU A 107 33.35 11.83 -7.47
N PRO A 108 33.39 12.99 -6.83
CA PRO A 108 32.35 13.41 -5.89
C PRO A 108 30.98 13.34 -6.58
N ASP A 109 29.98 12.78 -5.89
CA ASP A 109 28.61 12.78 -6.39
C ASP A 109 27.99 14.17 -6.18
N VAL A 110 28.27 15.06 -7.11
CA VAL A 110 27.71 16.43 -7.11
C VAL A 110 26.18 16.44 -7.18
N ASN A 111 25.56 15.34 -7.62
CA ASN A 111 24.10 15.22 -7.64
C ASN A 111 23.47 15.09 -6.24
N GLN A 112 24.22 14.61 -5.23
CA GLN A 112 23.72 14.60 -3.84
C GLN A 112 23.74 15.97 -3.18
N LEU A 113 24.57 16.90 -3.66
CA LEU A 113 24.65 18.27 -3.13
C LEU A 113 23.59 19.21 -3.74
N ASP A 114 23.08 18.85 -4.91
CA ASP A 114 22.11 19.64 -5.66
C ASP A 114 20.69 19.04 -5.68
N GLU A 115 20.37 18.13 -4.75
CA GLU A 115 18.99 17.62 -4.62
C GLU A 115 18.05 18.81 -4.35
N VAL A 116 17.31 19.19 -5.40
CA VAL A 116 16.36 20.29 -5.34
C VAL A 116 15.07 19.76 -4.74
N VAL A 117 14.64 20.40 -3.69
CA VAL A 117 13.44 20.05 -2.92
C VAL A 117 12.36 21.08 -3.21
N VAL A 118 11.19 20.64 -3.64
CA VAL A 118 10.04 21.54 -3.81
C VAL A 118 9.35 21.73 -2.48
N ILE A 119 9.37 22.95 -1.93
CA ILE A 119 8.63 23.30 -0.71
C ILE A 119 7.67 24.43 -1.04
N GLY A 120 6.38 24.15 -0.94
CA GLY A 120 5.35 25.10 -1.28
C GLY A 120 5.42 25.49 -2.74
N TYR A 121 5.76 26.74 -2.97
CA TYR A 121 5.83 27.34 -4.31
C TYR A 121 7.26 27.51 -4.83
N GLN A 122 8.25 27.01 -4.10
CA GLN A 122 9.67 27.20 -4.43
C GLN A 122 10.41 25.88 -4.53
N SER A 123 11.36 25.83 -5.44
CA SER A 123 12.38 24.79 -5.50
C SER A 123 13.63 25.28 -4.75
N VAL A 124 13.98 24.65 -3.65
CA VAL A 124 15.08 25.03 -2.76
C VAL A 124 16.10 23.91 -2.73
N ARG A 125 17.40 24.22 -2.69
CA ARG A 125 18.43 23.20 -2.48
C ARG A 125 18.26 22.59 -1.09
N ARG A 126 18.44 21.29 -0.99
CA ARG A 126 18.35 20.57 0.30
C ARG A 126 19.28 21.15 1.37
N SER A 127 20.47 21.60 0.97
CA SER A 127 21.44 22.27 1.85
C SER A 127 20.91 23.56 2.49
N ASP A 128 19.95 24.21 1.84
CA ASP A 128 19.44 25.53 2.25
C ASP A 128 18.21 25.39 3.17
N LEU A 129 17.76 24.14 3.43
CA LEU A 129 16.65 23.87 4.32
C LEU A 129 17.08 23.92 5.78
N THR A 130 16.59 24.89 6.52
CA THR A 130 16.86 25.07 7.95
C THR A 130 15.93 24.26 8.85
N GLY A 131 14.82 23.72 8.32
CA GLY A 131 13.84 22.93 9.06
C GLY A 131 14.13 21.43 9.03
N ALA A 132 13.60 20.65 10.02
CA ALA A 132 13.71 19.19 10.04
C ALA A 132 12.81 18.57 8.95
N THR A 133 13.40 18.40 7.78
CA THR A 133 12.77 17.69 6.66
C THR A 133 13.32 16.27 6.56
N SER A 134 12.46 15.33 6.18
CA SER A 134 12.88 13.96 5.90
C SER A 134 12.47 13.58 4.50
N ILE A 135 13.44 13.20 3.68
CA ILE A 135 13.19 12.67 2.34
C ILE A 135 13.12 11.15 2.46
N VAL A 136 12.09 10.56 1.91
CA VAL A 136 11.93 9.11 1.81
C VAL A 136 12.37 8.68 0.43
N ASP A 137 13.22 7.67 0.39
CA ASP A 137 13.63 7.02 -0.85
C ASP A 137 12.45 6.20 -1.40
N PRO A 138 11.93 6.51 -2.60
CA PRO A 138 10.80 5.81 -3.19
C PRO A 138 11.11 4.33 -3.46
N GLU A 139 12.36 3.97 -3.76
CA GLU A 139 12.72 2.57 -3.98
C GLU A 139 12.53 1.72 -2.72
N ARG A 140 12.79 2.32 -1.54
CA ARG A 140 12.52 1.65 -0.27
C ARG A 140 11.03 1.55 0.04
N SER A 141 10.24 2.57 -0.29
CA SER A 141 8.79 2.53 -0.08
C SER A 141 8.10 1.52 -1.02
N ASN A 142 8.65 1.33 -2.23
CA ASN A 142 8.10 0.41 -3.23
C ASN A 142 8.47 -1.07 -3.01
N LYS A 143 9.43 -1.36 -2.13
CA LYS A 143 9.77 -2.75 -1.76
C LYS A 143 8.63 -3.46 -1.02
N ASN A 144 7.79 -2.71 -0.33
CA ASN A 144 6.63 -3.23 0.36
C ASN A 144 5.39 -3.03 -0.50
N ILE A 145 4.70 -4.12 -0.85
CA ILE A 145 3.41 -4.05 -1.51
C ILE A 145 2.41 -3.52 -0.49
N ALA A 146 1.97 -2.26 -0.65
CA ALA A 146 1.14 -1.55 0.30
C ALA A 146 -0.20 -1.12 -0.32
N ASN A 147 -1.29 -1.18 0.45
CA ASN A 147 -2.61 -0.73 0.00
C ASN A 147 -2.68 0.78 -0.24
N SER A 148 -1.88 1.55 0.51
CA SER A 148 -1.86 3.00 0.46
C SER A 148 -0.44 3.55 0.59
N LEU A 149 -0.26 4.81 0.17
CA LEU A 149 1.01 5.52 0.36
C LEU A 149 1.41 5.57 1.84
N ALA A 150 0.45 5.86 2.72
CA ALA A 150 0.72 5.93 4.16
C ALA A 150 1.29 4.61 4.69
N GLU A 151 0.74 3.48 4.26
CA GLU A 151 1.25 2.14 4.65
C GLU A 151 2.68 1.91 4.16
N SER A 152 3.01 2.35 2.95
CA SER A 152 4.37 2.20 2.39
C SER A 152 5.45 2.98 3.15
N LEU A 153 5.06 3.99 3.93
CA LEU A 153 5.97 4.81 4.74
C LEU A 153 6.27 4.21 6.12
N GLN A 154 5.62 3.11 6.48
CA GLN A 154 5.76 2.50 7.81
C GLN A 154 7.21 2.08 8.09
N GLY A 155 7.77 2.58 9.20
CA GLY A 155 9.13 2.25 9.66
C GLY A 155 10.27 2.89 8.86
N LEU A 156 9.99 3.69 7.82
CA LEU A 156 11.03 4.26 6.98
C LEU A 156 11.69 5.50 7.57
N LYS A 157 11.00 6.26 8.41
CA LYS A 157 11.54 7.53 8.96
C LYS A 157 11.24 7.72 10.43
N ALA A 158 12.24 8.15 11.18
CA ALA A 158 12.09 8.49 12.59
C ALA A 158 11.08 9.64 12.80
N GLY A 159 10.24 9.54 13.83
CA GLY A 159 9.22 10.55 14.15
C GLY A 159 8.01 10.53 13.21
N VAL A 160 7.86 9.48 12.40
CA VAL A 160 6.68 9.19 11.58
C VAL A 160 6.11 7.85 12.05
N THR A 161 4.92 7.87 12.60
CA THR A 161 4.18 6.69 13.01
C THR A 161 3.05 6.44 12.02
N VAL A 162 2.97 5.22 11.52
CA VAL A 162 1.89 4.81 10.62
C VAL A 162 1.02 3.80 11.37
N ARG A 163 -0.27 4.08 11.46
CA ARG A 163 -1.27 3.16 12.01
C ARG A 163 -2.10 2.59 10.88
N ASN A 164 -1.94 1.31 10.67
CA ASN A 164 -2.69 0.57 9.68
C ASN A 164 -3.67 -0.38 10.38
N GLY A 165 -4.93 -0.38 9.96
CA GLY A 165 -5.94 -1.32 10.45
C GLY A 165 -5.81 -2.74 9.91
N GLY A 166 -4.86 -3.00 8.98
CA GLY A 166 -4.55 -4.31 8.42
C GLY A 166 -5.62 -4.88 7.48
N GLN A 167 -6.66 -4.11 7.14
CA GLN A 167 -7.72 -4.56 6.23
C GLN A 167 -7.49 -4.03 4.81
N PRO A 168 -7.81 -4.84 3.77
CA PRO A 168 -7.74 -4.38 2.39
C PRO A 168 -8.56 -3.10 2.17
N GLY A 169 -7.94 -2.10 1.53
CA GLY A 169 -8.58 -0.82 1.21
C GLY A 169 -8.81 0.12 2.38
N GLN A 170 -8.39 -0.25 3.59
CA GLN A 170 -8.42 0.67 4.71
C GLN A 170 -7.27 1.68 4.59
N ASN A 171 -7.58 2.96 4.78
CA ASN A 171 -6.56 3.99 4.83
C ASN A 171 -5.72 3.84 6.10
N ALA A 172 -4.41 3.84 5.92
CA ALA A 172 -3.51 4.01 7.04
C ALA A 172 -3.45 5.50 7.42
N SER A 173 -3.39 5.81 8.70
CA SER A 173 -3.16 7.16 9.21
C SER A 173 -1.68 7.39 9.48
N ILE A 174 -1.21 8.59 9.18
CA ILE A 174 0.16 9.04 9.49
C ILE A 174 0.11 10.02 10.64
N GLU A 175 0.96 9.81 11.64
CA GLU A 175 1.18 10.74 12.73
C GLU A 175 2.63 11.21 12.69
N ILE A 176 2.83 12.53 12.64
CA ILE A 176 4.15 13.15 12.67
C ILE A 176 4.41 13.69 14.08
N ARG A 177 5.45 13.13 14.75
CA ARG A 177 5.83 13.46 16.14
C ARG A 177 4.73 13.21 17.19
N GLY A 178 3.80 12.29 16.87
CA GLY A 178 2.74 11.87 17.77
C GLY A 178 1.38 12.52 17.52
N VAL A 179 0.43 12.21 18.38
CA VAL A 179 -0.95 12.71 18.28
C VAL A 179 -0.97 14.18 18.68
N SER A 180 -1.40 15.05 17.77
CA SER A 180 -1.48 16.51 17.98
C SER A 180 -2.91 16.98 18.28
N SER A 181 -3.93 16.17 17.94
CA SER A 181 -5.34 16.51 18.10
C SER A 181 -6.17 15.28 18.41
N PHE A 182 -7.21 15.45 19.23
CA PHE A 182 -8.20 14.38 19.50
C PHE A 182 -9.18 14.15 18.36
N VAL A 183 -9.28 15.07 17.38
CA VAL A 183 -10.24 14.98 16.29
C VAL A 183 -9.59 14.42 15.04
N ASN A 184 -8.48 14.99 14.61
CA ASN A 184 -7.72 14.55 13.44
C ASN A 184 -6.25 14.93 13.60
N SER A 185 -5.35 13.95 13.51
CA SER A 185 -3.90 14.12 13.56
C SER A 185 -3.21 13.83 12.22
N ASP A 186 -3.98 13.63 11.15
CA ASP A 186 -3.42 13.38 9.83
C ASP A 186 -2.66 14.61 9.31
N PRO A 187 -1.50 14.43 8.67
CA PRO A 187 -0.77 15.52 8.04
C PRO A 187 -1.50 16.04 6.81
N LEU A 188 -1.12 17.24 6.39
CA LEU A 188 -1.54 17.78 5.12
C LEU A 188 -0.78 17.07 3.98
N TYR A 189 -1.49 16.58 2.97
CA TYR A 189 -0.87 16.04 1.77
C TYR A 189 -0.83 17.09 0.66
N VAL A 190 0.33 17.20 0.02
CA VAL A 190 0.55 18.07 -1.13
C VAL A 190 1.11 17.23 -2.27
N ILE A 191 0.35 17.11 -3.35
CA ILE A 191 0.68 16.29 -4.53
C ILE A 191 0.97 17.25 -5.68
N ASP A 192 2.21 17.27 -6.17
CA ASP A 192 2.66 18.15 -7.27
C ASP A 192 2.22 19.61 -7.08
N GLY A 193 2.30 20.09 -5.84
CA GLY A 193 1.92 21.44 -5.43
C GLY A 193 0.43 21.62 -5.10
N MET A 194 -0.43 20.63 -5.30
CA MET A 194 -1.83 20.71 -4.97
C MET A 194 -2.16 20.02 -3.64
N ILE A 195 -2.92 20.69 -2.78
CA ILE A 195 -3.44 20.10 -1.55
C ILE A 195 -4.56 19.13 -1.92
N ALA A 196 -4.34 17.85 -1.72
CA ALA A 196 -5.29 16.78 -2.03
C ALA A 196 -5.11 15.59 -1.09
N ASP A 197 -6.12 14.74 -1.01
CA ASP A 197 -6.01 13.47 -0.28
C ASP A 197 -5.17 12.47 -1.10
N ALA A 198 -4.01 12.07 -0.55
CA ALA A 198 -3.10 11.13 -1.19
C ALA A 198 -3.51 9.66 -1.02
N ASN A 199 -4.34 9.36 -0.02
CA ASN A 199 -4.77 8.00 0.25
C ASN A 199 -5.63 7.46 -0.90
N GLN A 200 -5.30 6.25 -1.36
CA GLN A 200 -5.97 5.55 -2.46
C GLN A 200 -5.95 6.27 -3.83
N THR A 201 -5.24 7.40 -3.96
CA THR A 201 -5.24 8.21 -5.18
C THR A 201 -4.06 7.89 -6.07
N ILE A 202 -2.85 7.74 -5.49
CA ILE A 202 -1.60 7.61 -6.22
C ILE A 202 -1.06 6.19 -6.11
N ASN A 203 -0.51 5.66 -7.20
CA ASN A 203 0.32 4.46 -7.15
C ASN A 203 1.73 4.83 -6.68
N ASN A 204 2.27 4.07 -5.73
CA ASN A 204 3.62 4.29 -5.21
C ASN A 204 4.69 4.23 -6.31
N ASN A 205 4.49 3.43 -7.36
CA ASN A 205 5.39 3.34 -8.50
C ASN A 205 5.49 4.63 -9.33
N ASP A 206 4.51 5.54 -9.22
CA ASP A 206 4.48 6.82 -9.91
C ASP A 206 5.13 7.95 -9.10
N ILE A 207 5.65 7.67 -7.92
CA ILE A 207 6.26 8.66 -7.03
C ILE A 207 7.75 8.79 -7.36
N GLU A 208 8.20 10.04 -7.51
CA GLU A 208 9.61 10.41 -7.67
C GLU A 208 10.27 10.75 -6.32
N SER A 209 9.56 11.49 -5.45
CA SER A 209 10.06 11.79 -4.12
C SER A 209 8.93 12.00 -3.10
N ILE A 210 9.20 11.68 -1.84
CA ILE A 210 8.32 11.95 -0.72
C ILE A 210 9.10 12.72 0.32
N GLN A 211 8.59 13.89 0.70
CA GLN A 211 9.20 14.75 1.69
C GLN A 211 8.24 14.96 2.84
N ILE A 212 8.75 14.86 4.06
CA ILE A 212 7.94 15.03 5.27
C ILE A 212 8.46 16.22 6.04
N LEU A 213 7.65 17.29 6.07
CA LEU A 213 7.92 18.48 6.86
C LEU A 213 7.40 18.27 8.28
N LYS A 214 8.32 18.17 9.22
CA LYS A 214 8.00 17.86 10.62
C LYS A 214 7.95 19.09 11.51
N ASP A 215 8.56 20.20 11.07
CA ASP A 215 8.65 21.44 11.83
C ASP A 215 7.65 22.48 11.33
N ALA A 216 7.09 23.24 12.28
CA ALA A 216 6.14 24.29 11.98
C ALA A 216 6.73 25.38 11.08
N SER A 217 8.03 25.67 11.18
CA SER A 217 8.71 26.67 10.34
C SER A 217 8.73 26.27 8.86
N ALA A 218 9.02 24.99 8.57
CA ALA A 218 9.01 24.47 7.20
C ALA A 218 7.57 24.31 6.66
N ALA A 219 6.61 24.06 7.54
CA ALA A 219 5.20 23.88 7.21
C ALA A 219 4.42 25.21 7.12
N ALA A 220 4.98 26.31 7.61
CA ALA A 220 4.30 27.62 7.74
C ALA A 220 3.71 28.14 6.42
N ILE A 221 4.34 27.83 5.29
CA ILE A 221 3.88 28.23 3.96
C ILE A 221 2.49 27.68 3.60
N TYR A 222 2.07 26.57 4.25
CA TYR A 222 0.75 25.95 4.08
C TYR A 222 -0.29 26.42 5.10
N GLY A 223 0.11 27.35 5.99
CA GLY A 223 -0.76 27.96 7.01
C GLY A 223 -1.20 26.97 8.10
N SER A 224 -2.33 27.28 8.76
CA SER A 224 -2.85 26.49 9.89
C SER A 224 -3.21 25.05 9.56
N ARG A 225 -3.48 24.74 8.30
CA ARG A 225 -3.78 23.37 7.83
C ARG A 225 -2.59 22.41 8.00
N ALA A 226 -1.38 22.95 8.08
CA ALA A 226 -0.14 22.18 8.24
C ALA A 226 0.27 21.95 9.70
N ALA A 227 -0.61 22.22 10.67
CA ALA A 227 -0.32 22.08 12.10
C ALA A 227 0.15 20.66 12.50
N ASN A 228 -0.31 19.63 11.79
CA ASN A 228 0.05 18.21 12.00
C ASN A 228 1.26 17.78 11.14
N GLY A 229 1.95 18.72 10.48
CA GLY A 229 3.00 18.45 9.50
C GLY A 229 2.46 18.34 8.07
N VAL A 230 3.38 18.19 7.12
CA VAL A 230 3.06 18.12 5.69
C VAL A 230 3.80 16.95 5.05
N VAL A 231 3.10 16.19 4.23
CA VAL A 231 3.68 15.17 3.34
C VAL A 231 3.60 15.70 1.92
N ILE A 232 4.75 16.05 1.35
CA ILE A 232 4.86 16.53 -0.03
C ILE A 232 5.24 15.35 -0.91
N ILE A 233 4.47 15.13 -1.95
CA ILE A 233 4.64 14.06 -2.91
C ILE A 233 4.93 14.69 -4.26
N THR A 234 6.09 14.41 -4.80
CA THR A 234 6.43 14.75 -6.18
C THR A 234 6.32 13.47 -7.00
N THR A 235 5.56 13.54 -8.06
CA THR A 235 5.34 12.38 -8.91
C THR A 235 6.28 12.42 -10.12
N LYS A 236 6.54 11.24 -10.71
CA LYS A 236 7.43 11.10 -11.87
C LYS A 236 6.95 11.95 -13.04
N SER A 237 7.89 12.61 -13.69
CA SER A 237 7.69 13.42 -14.90
C SER A 237 8.51 12.88 -16.07
N GLY A 238 8.18 13.32 -17.27
CA GLY A 238 9.00 13.06 -18.46
C GLY A 238 10.34 13.77 -18.38
N ARG A 239 11.33 13.21 -19.05
CA ARG A 239 12.66 13.83 -19.22
C ARG A 239 13.06 13.76 -20.67
N GLU A 240 13.95 14.67 -21.08
CA GLU A 240 14.57 14.62 -22.41
C GLU A 240 15.23 13.25 -22.64
N GLY A 241 14.92 12.65 -23.79
CA GLY A 241 15.45 11.36 -24.18
C GLY A 241 14.43 10.53 -24.98
N PRO A 242 14.89 9.39 -25.51
CA PRO A 242 14.04 8.49 -26.26
C PRO A 242 12.93 7.91 -25.39
N LEU A 243 11.88 7.43 -26.05
CA LEU A 243 10.79 6.70 -25.36
C LEU A 243 11.35 5.55 -24.53
N LYS A 244 11.04 5.57 -23.23
CA LYS A 244 11.32 4.48 -22.28
C LYS A 244 10.01 3.90 -21.81
N ILE A 245 9.88 2.58 -21.90
CA ILE A 245 8.73 1.85 -21.37
C ILE A 245 9.23 0.98 -20.23
N ALA A 246 8.57 1.07 -19.07
CA ALA A 246 8.86 0.22 -17.94
C ALA A 246 7.58 -0.51 -17.51
N VAL A 247 7.73 -1.79 -17.16
CA VAL A 247 6.67 -2.65 -16.65
C VAL A 247 7.11 -3.22 -15.32
N SER A 248 6.26 -3.11 -14.32
CA SER A 248 6.45 -3.71 -13.00
C SER A 248 5.26 -4.60 -12.70
N ALA A 249 5.53 -5.82 -12.27
CA ALA A 249 4.51 -6.78 -11.87
C ALA A 249 4.96 -7.47 -10.58
N ASN A 250 4.20 -7.26 -9.52
CA ASN A 250 4.44 -7.88 -8.22
C ASN A 250 3.22 -8.71 -7.84
N THR A 251 3.46 -9.88 -7.28
CA THR A 251 2.41 -10.73 -6.72
C THR A 251 2.88 -11.34 -5.42
N GLY A 252 1.95 -11.55 -4.50
CA GLY A 252 2.24 -12.13 -3.22
C GLY A 252 1.05 -12.87 -2.64
N ILE A 253 1.33 -13.77 -1.70
CA ILE A 253 0.33 -14.43 -0.88
C ILE A 253 0.34 -13.81 0.52
N GLN A 254 -0.83 -13.78 1.16
CA GLN A 254 -1.02 -13.27 2.51
C GLN A 254 -1.62 -14.36 3.36
N GLU A 255 -0.92 -14.72 4.42
CA GLU A 255 -1.40 -15.68 5.41
C GLU A 255 -1.37 -15.07 6.80
N ALA A 256 -2.21 -15.58 7.69
CA ALA A 256 -2.13 -15.20 9.09
C ALA A 256 -0.78 -15.69 9.66
N PRO A 257 0.03 -14.79 10.25
CA PRO A 257 1.40 -15.16 10.66
C PRO A 257 1.41 -16.15 11.82
N LYS A 258 0.34 -16.19 12.61
CA LYS A 258 0.17 -17.07 13.77
C LYS A 258 -1.32 -17.27 14.04
N THR A 259 -1.70 -18.50 14.27
CA THR A 259 -2.99 -18.90 14.87
C THR A 259 -2.78 -19.28 16.33
N TRP A 260 -3.86 -19.24 17.10
CA TRP A 260 -3.83 -19.72 18.49
C TRP A 260 -4.02 -21.23 18.51
N ASP A 261 -3.35 -21.88 19.44
CA ASP A 261 -3.63 -23.27 19.79
C ASP A 261 -4.85 -23.30 20.74
N LEU A 262 -6.02 -23.49 20.16
CA LEU A 262 -7.29 -23.48 20.86
C LEU A 262 -7.76 -24.92 21.11
N THR A 263 -8.59 -25.10 22.14
CA THR A 263 -9.18 -26.38 22.46
C THR A 263 -10.11 -26.86 21.35
N ASN A 264 -10.04 -28.15 21.01
CA ASN A 264 -11.05 -28.82 20.21
C ASN A 264 -12.34 -29.07 21.02
N ASN A 265 -13.38 -29.60 20.37
CA ASN A 265 -14.67 -29.81 21.01
C ASN A 265 -14.62 -30.77 22.22
N GLN A 266 -13.76 -31.80 22.16
CA GLN A 266 -13.62 -32.81 23.23
C GLN A 266 -12.90 -32.20 24.43
N GLU A 267 -11.76 -31.55 24.20
CA GLU A 267 -10.98 -30.84 25.23
C GLU A 267 -11.83 -29.74 25.88
N PHE A 268 -12.54 -28.95 25.08
CA PHE A 268 -13.44 -27.95 25.60
C PHE A 268 -14.52 -28.55 26.48
N ALA A 269 -15.18 -29.62 26.03
CA ALA A 269 -16.22 -30.29 26.80
C ALA A 269 -15.71 -30.89 28.10
N GLU A 270 -14.51 -31.49 28.11
CA GLU A 270 -13.88 -32.04 29.30
C GLU A 270 -13.53 -30.94 30.33
N LEU A 271 -12.93 -29.84 29.85
CA LEU A 271 -12.62 -28.69 30.71
C LEU A 271 -13.88 -28.09 31.33
N GLN A 272 -14.93 -27.93 30.54
CA GLN A 272 -16.22 -27.40 31.03
C GLN A 272 -16.87 -28.34 32.05
N ARG A 273 -16.95 -29.64 31.76
CA ARG A 273 -17.49 -30.65 32.70
C ARG A 273 -16.74 -30.60 34.02
N THR A 274 -15.42 -30.61 33.96
CA THR A 274 -14.55 -30.56 35.13
C THR A 274 -14.77 -29.29 35.96
N SER A 275 -14.84 -28.13 35.28
CA SER A 275 -15.07 -26.84 35.93
C SER A 275 -16.42 -26.80 36.68
N TYR A 276 -17.50 -27.24 36.03
CA TYR A 276 -18.82 -27.26 36.63
C TYR A 276 -18.90 -28.27 37.81
N THR A 277 -18.38 -29.47 37.61
CA THR A 277 -18.36 -30.52 38.66
C THR A 277 -17.58 -30.06 39.89
N ASN A 278 -16.41 -29.46 39.70
CA ASN A 278 -15.62 -28.92 40.79
C ASN A 278 -16.32 -27.78 41.54
N SER A 279 -17.20 -27.07 40.86
CA SER A 279 -18.02 -26.00 41.43
C SER A 279 -19.33 -26.53 42.05
N GLY A 280 -19.59 -27.83 42.06
CA GLY A 280 -20.84 -28.44 42.55
C GLY A 280 -22.04 -28.16 41.66
N LEU A 281 -21.83 -27.77 40.39
CA LEU A 281 -22.88 -27.44 39.41
C LEU A 281 -23.02 -28.55 38.36
N THR A 282 -24.21 -28.67 37.77
CA THR A 282 -24.45 -29.57 36.65
C THR A 282 -23.88 -28.94 35.36
N PRO A 283 -23.04 -29.68 34.61
CA PRO A 283 -22.53 -29.21 33.33
C PRO A 283 -23.65 -28.86 32.36
N PRO A 284 -23.50 -27.82 31.51
CA PRO A 284 -24.45 -27.49 30.45
C PRO A 284 -24.68 -28.65 29.50
N ALA A 285 -25.91 -28.81 29.00
CA ALA A 285 -26.27 -29.93 28.14
C ALA A 285 -25.41 -30.03 26.86
N SER A 286 -24.95 -28.91 26.33
CA SER A 286 -24.06 -28.82 25.15
C SER A 286 -22.72 -29.56 25.32
N VAL A 287 -22.23 -29.68 26.53
CA VAL A 287 -21.01 -30.44 26.87
C VAL A 287 -21.30 -31.68 27.70
N GLY A 288 -22.57 -31.88 28.13
CA GLY A 288 -23.11 -33.05 28.84
C GLY A 288 -23.90 -33.97 27.91
N ASP A 289 -25.20 -34.11 28.22
CA ASP A 289 -26.11 -35.10 27.55
C ASP A 289 -26.32 -34.83 26.05
N ASN A 290 -26.23 -33.58 25.62
CA ASN A 290 -26.41 -33.16 24.22
C ASN A 290 -25.06 -32.93 23.50
N PHE A 291 -23.94 -33.36 24.08
CA PHE A 291 -22.64 -33.22 23.43
C PHE A 291 -22.58 -34.00 22.13
N ASN A 292 -22.29 -33.33 21.04
CA ASN A 292 -22.14 -33.95 19.72
C ASN A 292 -20.65 -33.96 19.31
N PRO A 293 -19.99 -35.12 19.37
CA PRO A 293 -18.57 -35.25 19.03
C PRO A 293 -18.27 -34.98 17.53
N ASN A 294 -19.29 -34.99 16.67
CA ASN A 294 -19.12 -34.71 15.24
C ASN A 294 -19.10 -33.18 14.92
N ILE A 295 -19.40 -32.35 15.90
CA ILE A 295 -19.29 -30.88 15.73
C ILE A 295 -18.00 -30.46 16.39
N ASN A 296 -17.01 -30.15 15.56
CA ASN A 296 -15.73 -29.59 16.00
C ASN A 296 -15.33 -28.47 15.03
N THR A 297 -15.77 -27.26 15.32
CA THR A 297 -15.54 -26.10 14.44
C THR A 297 -14.25 -25.40 14.84
N ASP A 298 -13.26 -25.41 13.96
CA ASP A 298 -12.12 -24.51 14.05
C ASP A 298 -12.52 -23.16 13.44
N TRP A 299 -12.85 -22.22 14.31
CA TRP A 299 -13.29 -20.89 13.91
C TRP A 299 -12.18 -20.06 13.27
N GLN A 300 -10.92 -20.39 13.50
CA GLN A 300 -9.81 -19.76 12.83
C GLN A 300 -9.74 -20.21 11.37
N GLU A 301 -9.88 -21.51 11.10
CA GLU A 301 -9.91 -22.06 9.74
C GLU A 301 -11.11 -21.55 8.93
N GLU A 302 -12.27 -21.38 9.57
CA GLU A 302 -13.49 -20.87 8.92
C GLU A 302 -13.40 -19.38 8.53
N ILE A 303 -12.62 -18.60 9.25
CA ILE A 303 -12.54 -17.14 9.10
C ILE A 303 -11.28 -16.70 8.36
N LEU A 304 -10.17 -17.41 8.56
CA LEU A 304 -8.90 -17.12 7.90
C LEU A 304 -8.81 -17.86 6.57
N ARG A 305 -8.16 -17.22 5.63
CA ARG A 305 -7.85 -17.82 4.33
C ARG A 305 -6.49 -17.33 3.85
N THR A 306 -5.88 -18.03 2.93
CA THR A 306 -4.77 -17.49 2.15
C THR A 306 -5.31 -16.41 1.22
N GLY A 307 -4.89 -15.18 1.44
CA GLY A 307 -5.17 -14.05 0.58
C GLY A 307 -4.11 -13.90 -0.50
N HIS A 308 -4.35 -13.00 -1.46
CA HIS A 308 -3.37 -12.68 -2.49
C HIS A 308 -3.33 -11.18 -2.77
N VAL A 309 -2.16 -10.73 -3.23
CA VAL A 309 -1.94 -9.35 -3.66
C VAL A 309 -1.34 -9.37 -5.06
N ILE A 310 -1.85 -8.48 -5.91
CA ILE A 310 -1.34 -8.24 -7.26
C ILE A 310 -1.13 -6.72 -7.41
N ASP A 311 0.05 -6.31 -7.86
CA ASP A 311 0.37 -4.93 -8.19
C ASP A 311 1.05 -4.88 -9.56
N LEU A 312 0.33 -4.32 -10.53
CA LEU A 312 0.76 -4.17 -11.91
C LEU A 312 0.92 -2.70 -12.23
N ASN A 313 2.02 -2.32 -12.85
CA ASN A 313 2.25 -0.98 -13.35
C ASN A 313 2.94 -1.04 -14.72
N ILE A 314 2.47 -0.20 -15.62
CA ILE A 314 3.12 0.07 -16.90
C ILE A 314 3.28 1.58 -17.05
N ASN A 315 4.44 2.04 -17.46
CA ASN A 315 4.64 3.45 -17.75
C ASN A 315 5.46 3.66 -19.01
N ALA A 316 5.23 4.82 -19.62
CA ALA A 316 5.95 5.31 -20.78
C ALA A 316 6.39 6.73 -20.51
N SER A 317 7.65 7.05 -20.73
CA SER A 317 8.21 8.38 -20.55
C SER A 317 9.21 8.73 -21.65
N GLY A 318 9.33 10.01 -21.95
CA GLY A 318 10.26 10.52 -22.95
C GLY A 318 10.10 12.01 -23.12
N GLY A 319 10.83 12.56 -24.08
CA GLY A 319 10.75 13.98 -24.40
C GLY A 319 11.87 14.47 -25.29
N ASP A 320 11.80 15.71 -25.65
CA ASP A 320 12.83 16.46 -26.35
C ASP A 320 13.20 17.75 -25.57
N ALA A 321 14.00 18.61 -26.14
CA ALA A 321 14.41 19.87 -25.53
C ALA A 321 13.24 20.82 -25.17
N ASN A 322 12.05 20.62 -25.77
CA ASN A 322 10.91 21.50 -25.65
C ASN A 322 9.67 20.82 -25.04
N SER A 323 9.65 19.52 -24.95
CA SER A 323 8.50 18.78 -24.44
C SER A 323 8.90 17.50 -23.72
N SER A 324 8.16 17.16 -22.66
CA SER A 324 8.33 15.92 -21.95
C SER A 324 6.98 15.32 -21.58
N TYR A 325 6.92 14.00 -21.46
CA TYR A 325 5.71 13.29 -21.07
C TYR A 325 6.02 12.07 -20.20
N TYR A 326 5.11 11.80 -19.29
CA TYR A 326 5.03 10.58 -18.50
C TYR A 326 3.59 10.12 -18.45
N ILE A 327 3.33 8.88 -18.88
CA ILE A 327 2.00 8.27 -18.85
C ILE A 327 2.15 6.93 -18.14
N SER A 328 1.28 6.66 -17.16
CA SER A 328 1.24 5.36 -16.50
C SER A 328 -0.18 4.80 -16.39
N GLY A 329 -0.25 3.47 -16.34
CA GLY A 329 -1.43 2.71 -15.99
C GLY A 329 -1.10 1.70 -14.90
N SER A 330 -1.93 1.60 -13.87
CA SER A 330 -1.71 0.68 -12.77
C SER A 330 -2.97 -0.04 -12.35
N HIS A 331 -2.80 -1.28 -11.88
CA HIS A 331 -3.86 -2.06 -11.26
C HIS A 331 -3.31 -2.75 -10.01
N PHE A 332 -3.99 -2.53 -8.91
CA PHE A 332 -3.70 -3.12 -7.61
C PHE A 332 -4.91 -3.92 -7.13
N GLU A 333 -4.70 -5.15 -6.69
CA GLU A 333 -5.73 -5.99 -6.08
C GLU A 333 -5.18 -6.61 -4.80
N ASN A 334 -5.98 -6.57 -3.74
CA ASN A 334 -5.70 -7.22 -2.47
C ASN A 334 -6.93 -7.99 -2.00
N GLN A 335 -6.84 -9.31 -1.96
CA GLN A 335 -7.78 -10.17 -1.25
C GLN A 335 -7.19 -10.51 0.12
N GLY A 336 -7.80 -9.97 1.16
CA GLY A 336 -7.32 -10.13 2.53
C GLY A 336 -7.35 -11.58 3.05
N SER A 337 -6.55 -11.84 4.07
CA SER A 337 -6.53 -13.11 4.80
C SER A 337 -7.80 -13.36 5.65
N LEU A 338 -8.64 -12.37 5.85
CA LEU A 338 -9.97 -12.52 6.44
C LEU A 338 -11.04 -12.64 5.35
N ILE A 339 -12.01 -13.55 5.54
CA ILE A 339 -13.14 -13.71 4.62
C ILE A 339 -13.93 -12.41 4.44
N GLY A 340 -14.56 -12.23 3.27
CA GLY A 340 -15.46 -11.11 2.99
C GLY A 340 -14.78 -9.74 2.78
N ARG A 341 -13.44 -9.68 2.69
CA ARG A 341 -12.69 -8.43 2.52
C ARG A 341 -11.81 -8.46 1.28
N SER A 342 -11.96 -7.44 0.45
CA SER A 342 -11.10 -7.24 -0.72
C SER A 342 -11.04 -5.76 -1.12
N PHE A 343 -9.98 -5.40 -1.80
CA PHE A 343 -9.75 -4.08 -2.34
C PHE A 343 -9.14 -4.18 -3.73
N SER A 344 -9.58 -3.32 -4.65
CA SER A 344 -8.91 -3.14 -5.93
C SER A 344 -8.87 -1.66 -6.29
N ARG A 345 -7.81 -1.26 -7.00
CA ARG A 345 -7.62 0.09 -7.49
C ARG A 345 -7.01 0.04 -8.89
N THR A 346 -7.61 0.78 -9.80
CA THR A 346 -7.06 1.02 -11.14
C THR A 346 -6.83 2.51 -11.28
N ALA A 347 -5.66 2.91 -11.74
CA ALA A 347 -5.33 4.31 -11.96
C ALA A 347 -4.64 4.51 -13.30
N VAL A 348 -4.90 5.67 -13.91
CA VAL A 348 -4.19 6.18 -15.08
C VAL A 348 -3.65 7.55 -14.74
N ARG A 349 -2.40 7.80 -15.05
CA ARG A 349 -1.74 9.07 -14.82
C ARG A 349 -1.14 9.61 -16.10
N ILE A 350 -1.28 10.91 -16.27
CA ILE A 350 -0.71 11.68 -17.39
C ILE A 350 -0.02 12.90 -16.81
N ASN A 351 1.22 13.12 -17.20
CA ASN A 351 1.98 14.31 -16.88
C ASN A 351 2.69 14.73 -18.18
N THR A 352 2.42 15.95 -18.64
CA THR A 352 3.12 16.51 -19.78
C THR A 352 3.56 17.94 -19.51
N GLU A 353 4.67 18.32 -20.11
CA GLU A 353 5.19 19.67 -20.08
C GLU A 353 5.67 20.05 -21.49
N ALA A 354 5.37 21.26 -21.90
CA ALA A 354 5.84 21.80 -23.17
C ALA A 354 6.28 23.24 -23.01
N ARG A 355 7.46 23.58 -23.55
CA ARG A 355 8.06 24.92 -23.52
C ARG A 355 8.13 25.50 -24.93
N ARG A 356 7.65 26.72 -25.09
CA ARG A 356 7.79 27.46 -26.34
C ARG A 356 8.25 28.89 -26.05
N GLY A 357 9.52 29.15 -26.33
CA GLY A 357 10.14 30.45 -26.01
C GLY A 357 10.16 30.71 -24.51
N ILE A 358 9.49 31.76 -24.06
CA ILE A 358 9.40 32.15 -22.63
C ILE A 358 8.21 31.52 -21.92
N VAL A 359 7.37 30.74 -22.61
CA VAL A 359 6.15 30.17 -22.04
C VAL A 359 6.31 28.66 -21.87
N THR A 360 6.00 28.18 -20.66
CA THR A 360 5.92 26.75 -20.33
C THR A 360 4.49 26.41 -19.93
N PHE A 361 3.93 25.38 -20.55
CA PHE A 361 2.63 24.79 -20.19
C PHE A 361 2.86 23.38 -19.64
N GLY A 362 2.10 23.00 -18.63
CA GLY A 362 2.12 21.62 -18.15
C GLY A 362 0.81 21.22 -17.49
N GLU A 363 0.57 19.93 -17.48
CA GLU A 363 -0.51 19.32 -16.72
C GLU A 363 -0.03 18.06 -16.01
N ASN A 364 -0.75 17.73 -14.94
CA ASN A 364 -0.56 16.52 -14.17
C ASN A 364 -1.93 16.04 -13.71
N ILE A 365 -2.38 14.90 -14.23
CA ILE A 365 -3.72 14.37 -14.00
C ILE A 365 -3.62 12.90 -13.58
N VAL A 366 -4.33 12.56 -12.51
CA VAL A 366 -4.53 11.20 -12.03
C VAL A 366 -6.01 10.88 -12.04
N LEU A 367 -6.37 9.80 -12.71
CA LEU A 367 -7.71 9.22 -12.73
C LEU A 367 -7.66 7.91 -11.96
N THR A 368 -8.46 7.76 -10.93
CA THR A 368 -8.46 6.56 -10.08
C THR A 368 -9.87 6.03 -9.92
N ASN A 369 -10.02 4.71 -9.99
CA ASN A 369 -11.22 4.01 -9.58
C ASN A 369 -10.83 2.90 -8.60
N SER A 370 -11.42 2.91 -7.40
CA SER A 370 -11.19 1.89 -6.39
C SER A 370 -12.48 1.24 -5.93
N ASN A 371 -12.40 -0.05 -5.61
CA ASN A 371 -13.51 -0.84 -5.09
C ASN A 371 -13.08 -1.54 -3.82
N THR A 372 -13.88 -1.39 -2.77
CA THR A 372 -13.70 -2.10 -1.51
C THR A 372 -14.92 -2.97 -1.25
N ARG A 373 -14.71 -4.19 -0.80
CA ARG A 373 -15.75 -5.07 -0.25
C ARG A 373 -15.39 -5.37 1.20
N GLN A 374 -16.36 -5.22 2.07
CA GLN A 374 -16.21 -5.48 3.50
C GLN A 374 -17.57 -5.79 4.13
N PRO A 375 -17.62 -6.36 5.34
CA PRO A 375 -18.84 -6.38 6.12
C PRO A 375 -19.32 -4.96 6.39
N LEU A 376 -20.62 -4.71 6.30
CA LEU A 376 -21.22 -3.40 6.55
C LEU A 376 -20.89 -2.94 7.98
N GLY A 377 -20.24 -1.78 8.09
CA GLY A 377 -19.82 -1.20 9.35
C GLY A 377 -21.01 -0.95 10.28
N SER A 378 -21.13 -1.73 11.33
CA SER A 378 -22.14 -1.60 12.37
C SER A 378 -21.63 -2.20 13.68
N PHE A 379 -22.34 -1.95 14.78
CA PHE A 379 -22.08 -2.64 16.06
C PHE A 379 -22.22 -4.16 15.96
N ASP A 380 -22.86 -4.66 14.90
CA ASP A 380 -23.08 -6.09 14.68
C ASP A 380 -21.90 -6.81 14.03
N THR A 381 -20.88 -6.10 13.53
CA THR A 381 -19.71 -6.75 12.86
C THR A 381 -18.76 -7.43 13.86
N GLY A 382 -18.62 -6.91 15.08
CA GLY A 382 -17.65 -7.42 16.05
C GLY A 382 -16.19 -7.20 15.67
N ASN A 383 -15.31 -7.85 16.39
CA ASN A 383 -13.89 -7.95 16.05
C ASN A 383 -13.58 -9.39 15.63
N PRO A 384 -13.27 -9.66 14.35
CA PRO A 384 -13.09 -11.03 13.86
C PRO A 384 -11.98 -11.80 14.58
N PHE A 385 -10.91 -11.13 15.01
CA PHE A 385 -9.82 -11.79 15.76
C PHE A 385 -10.25 -12.19 17.17
N PHE A 386 -11.02 -11.35 17.84
CA PHE A 386 -11.59 -11.69 19.14
C PHE A 386 -12.65 -12.79 19.02
N ASP A 387 -13.55 -12.66 18.04
CA ASP A 387 -14.65 -13.58 17.88
C ASP A 387 -14.17 -15.01 17.55
N MET A 388 -13.17 -15.18 16.67
CA MET A 388 -12.65 -16.51 16.34
C MET A 388 -11.90 -17.18 17.51
N ALA A 389 -11.38 -16.37 18.46
CA ALA A 389 -10.69 -16.91 19.62
C ALA A 389 -11.63 -17.38 20.75
N ILE A 390 -12.82 -16.78 20.85
CA ILE A 390 -13.76 -17.06 21.95
C ILE A 390 -15.05 -17.78 21.51
N MET A 391 -15.21 -18.01 20.20
CA MET A 391 -16.32 -18.81 19.71
C MET A 391 -16.10 -20.28 20.06
N LEU A 392 -17.16 -20.94 20.51
CA LEU A 392 -17.06 -22.29 21.05
C LEU A 392 -16.96 -23.36 19.95
N PRO A 393 -16.04 -24.35 20.05
CA PRO A 393 -15.86 -25.39 19.03
C PRO A 393 -17.05 -26.35 18.92
N VAL A 394 -17.93 -26.38 19.91
CA VAL A 394 -19.17 -27.16 19.93
C VAL A 394 -20.34 -26.51 19.19
N ILE A 395 -20.12 -25.31 18.63
CA ILE A 395 -21.10 -24.58 17.83
C ILE A 395 -20.72 -24.75 16.35
N PRO A 396 -21.59 -25.32 15.50
CA PRO A 396 -21.32 -25.41 14.07
C PRO A 396 -21.46 -24.03 13.40
N VAL A 397 -20.84 -23.85 12.22
CA VAL A 397 -21.02 -22.63 11.41
C VAL A 397 -22.50 -22.44 11.05
N ARG A 398 -23.18 -23.54 10.68
CA ARG A 398 -24.64 -23.59 10.44
C ARG A 398 -25.20 -24.89 10.97
N GLY A 399 -26.52 -24.88 11.31
CA GLY A 399 -27.21 -26.09 11.74
C GLY A 399 -28.71 -25.92 11.70
N GLU A 400 -29.45 -26.99 11.39
CA GLU A 400 -30.92 -27.01 11.29
C GLU A 400 -31.59 -26.52 12.58
N ARG A 401 -31.02 -26.85 13.74
CA ARG A 401 -31.53 -26.44 15.06
C ARG A 401 -31.55 -24.91 15.28
N TYR A 402 -30.81 -24.17 14.49
CA TYR A 402 -30.74 -22.71 14.55
C TYR A 402 -31.68 -22.03 13.56
N ILE A 403 -32.33 -22.79 12.66
CA ILE A 403 -33.25 -22.25 11.67
C ILE A 403 -34.55 -21.83 12.36
N ASN A 404 -34.87 -20.55 12.25
CA ASN A 404 -36.13 -19.98 12.67
C ASN A 404 -36.38 -18.67 11.88
N ASN A 405 -37.50 -18.00 12.14
CA ASN A 405 -37.86 -16.76 11.44
C ASN A 405 -36.83 -15.64 11.60
N GLU A 406 -36.08 -15.64 12.72
CA GLU A 406 -35.07 -14.62 13.04
C GLU A 406 -33.70 -14.99 12.48
N ASN A 407 -33.47 -16.26 12.22
CA ASN A 407 -32.23 -16.83 11.72
C ASN A 407 -32.49 -17.82 10.57
N PRO A 408 -33.04 -17.36 9.45
CA PRO A 408 -33.40 -18.25 8.33
C PRO A 408 -32.18 -18.95 7.71
N GLY A 409 -30.98 -18.37 7.86
CA GLY A 409 -29.70 -18.95 7.43
C GLY A 409 -29.19 -20.09 8.31
N GLY A 410 -29.82 -20.35 9.47
CA GLY A 410 -29.41 -21.39 10.40
C GLY A 410 -28.01 -21.20 10.98
N TRP A 411 -27.56 -19.97 11.12
CA TRP A 411 -26.21 -19.65 11.62
C TRP A 411 -26.04 -20.13 13.06
N GLY A 412 -24.94 -20.79 13.35
CA GLY A 412 -24.57 -21.17 14.70
C GLY A 412 -24.14 -19.95 15.52
N ILE A 413 -24.93 -19.61 16.54
CA ILE A 413 -24.77 -18.38 17.34
C ILE A 413 -24.69 -18.65 18.83
N GLY A 414 -24.60 -19.90 19.24
CA GLY A 414 -24.75 -20.31 20.63
C GLY A 414 -26.20 -20.56 21.02
N THR A 415 -26.37 -21.01 22.25
CA THR A 415 -27.67 -21.35 22.88
C THR A 415 -27.57 -21.07 24.37
N VAL A 416 -28.67 -21.26 25.11
CA VAL A 416 -28.67 -21.12 26.57
C VAL A 416 -27.70 -22.07 27.30
N ASP A 417 -27.37 -23.20 26.66
CA ASP A 417 -26.43 -24.23 27.16
C ASP A 417 -25.04 -24.16 26.50
N ALA A 418 -24.85 -23.30 25.50
CA ALA A 418 -23.57 -23.00 24.87
C ALA A 418 -23.43 -21.48 24.69
N VAL A 419 -23.39 -20.76 25.82
CA VAL A 419 -23.39 -19.29 25.83
C VAL A 419 -22.03 -18.79 25.34
N THR A 420 -22.09 -17.90 24.34
CA THR A 420 -20.92 -17.15 23.87
C THR A 420 -21.33 -15.73 23.54
N PHE A 421 -20.41 -14.80 23.74
CA PHE A 421 -20.54 -13.42 23.28
C PHE A 421 -19.89 -13.18 21.91
N ALA A 422 -19.23 -14.20 21.39
CA ALA A 422 -18.63 -14.15 20.05
C ALA A 422 -19.69 -14.07 18.97
N LYS A 423 -19.34 -13.41 17.89
CA LYS A 423 -20.12 -13.38 16.67
C LYS A 423 -19.63 -14.43 15.69
N ASN A 424 -20.56 -15.11 15.05
CA ASN A 424 -20.25 -15.96 13.92
C ASN A 424 -19.81 -15.07 12.75
N GLN A 425 -18.51 -14.94 12.54
CA GLN A 425 -17.97 -14.05 11.52
C GLN A 425 -18.27 -14.51 10.10
N VAL A 426 -18.57 -15.79 9.88
CA VAL A 426 -19.07 -16.28 8.60
C VAL A 426 -20.47 -15.73 8.34
N ALA A 427 -21.35 -15.76 9.38
CA ALA A 427 -22.66 -15.10 9.31
C ALA A 427 -22.55 -13.60 9.09
N VAL A 428 -21.61 -12.92 9.77
CA VAL A 428 -21.35 -11.49 9.58
C VAL A 428 -21.06 -11.18 8.12
N THR A 429 -20.22 -11.96 7.44
CA THR A 429 -19.87 -11.70 6.03
C THR A 429 -21.02 -11.98 5.06
N ASP A 430 -21.95 -12.84 5.41
CA ASP A 430 -23.14 -13.14 4.58
C ASP A 430 -24.29 -12.15 4.84
N ILE A 431 -24.56 -11.84 6.10
CA ILE A 431 -25.66 -10.97 6.50
C ILE A 431 -25.34 -9.50 6.23
N LEU A 432 -24.10 -9.07 6.48
CA LEU A 432 -23.67 -7.68 6.42
C LEU A 432 -22.69 -7.50 5.26
N ARG A 433 -23.11 -6.85 4.19
CA ARG A 433 -22.29 -6.63 3.00
C ARG A 433 -22.21 -5.15 2.69
N GLU A 434 -21.03 -4.67 2.41
CA GLU A 434 -20.80 -3.33 1.92
C GLU A 434 -19.89 -3.35 0.71
N LYS A 435 -20.30 -2.64 -0.34
CA LYS A 435 -19.49 -2.38 -1.53
C LYS A 435 -19.28 -0.86 -1.60
N ILE A 436 -18.03 -0.43 -1.63
CA ILE A 436 -17.66 0.97 -1.74
C ILE A 436 -16.89 1.16 -3.04
N ASN A 437 -17.30 2.11 -3.84
CA ASN A 437 -16.62 2.53 -5.04
C ASN A 437 -16.25 4.01 -4.92
N PHE A 438 -14.97 4.34 -5.19
CA PHE A 438 -14.48 5.70 -5.31
C PHE A 438 -13.95 5.90 -6.72
N ALA A 439 -14.57 6.82 -7.46
CA ALA A 439 -14.03 7.31 -8.71
C ALA A 439 -13.51 8.73 -8.49
N LYS A 440 -12.20 8.95 -8.67
CA LYS A 440 -11.52 10.19 -8.29
C LYS A 440 -10.68 10.73 -9.43
N ILE A 441 -10.71 12.05 -9.58
CA ILE A 441 -9.86 12.83 -10.48
C ILE A 441 -9.08 13.81 -9.60
N VAL A 442 -7.77 13.79 -9.71
CA VAL A 442 -6.90 14.78 -9.07
C VAL A 442 -5.92 15.28 -10.12
N GLY A 443 -5.76 16.57 -10.23
CA GLY A 443 -4.77 17.09 -11.16
C GLY A 443 -4.75 18.60 -11.22
N ASN A 444 -3.73 19.12 -11.87
CA ASN A 444 -3.55 20.53 -12.13
C ASN A 444 -3.04 20.77 -13.55
N ALA A 445 -3.27 21.98 -14.03
CA ALA A 445 -2.67 22.49 -15.26
C ALA A 445 -2.10 23.88 -14.97
N PHE A 446 -0.96 24.20 -15.55
CA PHE A 446 -0.31 25.48 -15.34
C PHE A 446 0.22 26.08 -16.63
N ALA A 447 0.33 27.41 -16.61
CA ALA A 447 1.07 28.18 -17.58
C ALA A 447 2.07 29.07 -16.85
N GLN A 448 3.34 28.98 -17.21
CA GLN A 448 4.40 29.81 -16.66
C GLN A 448 5.01 30.68 -17.77
N VAL A 449 5.28 31.93 -17.45
CA VAL A 449 5.94 32.87 -18.33
C VAL A 449 7.20 33.40 -17.66
N ASP A 450 8.36 33.19 -18.27
CA ASP A 450 9.65 33.70 -17.81
C ASP A 450 9.74 35.18 -18.27
N LEU A 451 9.41 36.11 -17.39
CA LEU A 451 9.32 37.54 -17.68
C LEU A 451 10.68 38.16 -17.89
N LEU A 452 11.62 37.83 -17.02
CA LEU A 452 13.00 38.28 -17.02
C LEU A 452 13.88 37.17 -16.45
N GLU A 453 15.20 37.28 -16.59
CA GLU A 453 16.12 36.35 -15.94
C GLU A 453 15.93 36.38 -14.40
N GLY A 454 15.53 35.23 -13.88
CA GLY A 454 15.23 35.04 -12.46
C GLY A 454 13.86 35.54 -12.02
N LEU A 455 12.96 35.97 -12.92
CA LEU A 455 11.60 36.37 -12.59
C LEU A 455 10.61 35.67 -13.50
N SER A 456 9.74 34.82 -12.90
CA SER A 456 8.68 34.13 -13.64
C SER A 456 7.31 34.33 -13.00
N TYR A 457 6.29 34.35 -13.83
CA TYR A 457 4.89 34.36 -13.43
C TYR A 457 4.29 33.00 -13.76
N LYS A 458 3.59 32.38 -12.82
CA LYS A 458 2.90 31.09 -13.01
C LYS A 458 1.43 31.23 -12.63
N PHE A 459 0.57 30.82 -13.53
CA PHE A 459 -0.85 30.59 -13.31
C PHE A 459 -1.09 29.09 -13.19
N ASN A 460 -1.77 28.64 -12.14
CA ASN A 460 -2.06 27.25 -11.87
C ASN A 460 -3.54 27.07 -11.54
N ILE A 461 -4.17 26.09 -12.17
CA ILE A 461 -5.51 25.64 -11.83
C ILE A 461 -5.45 24.17 -11.39
N GLY A 462 -6.11 23.87 -10.27
CA GLY A 462 -6.17 22.53 -9.70
C GLY A 462 -7.60 22.05 -9.54
N LEU A 463 -7.81 20.77 -9.75
CA LEU A 463 -9.09 20.09 -9.56
C LEU A 463 -8.89 18.81 -8.77
N GLU A 464 -9.65 18.65 -7.69
CA GLU A 464 -9.91 17.37 -7.05
C GLU A 464 -11.41 17.13 -7.09
N ALA A 465 -11.84 16.03 -7.70
CA ALA A 465 -13.24 15.63 -7.72
C ALA A 465 -13.35 14.14 -7.42
N SER A 466 -14.25 13.77 -6.51
CA SER A 466 -14.60 12.37 -6.26
C SER A 466 -16.10 12.13 -6.38
N PHE A 467 -16.42 10.93 -6.85
CA PHE A 467 -17.75 10.39 -6.95
C PHE A 467 -17.76 9.08 -6.16
N ASP A 468 -18.29 9.15 -4.97
CA ASP A 468 -18.24 8.06 -4.02
C ASP A 468 -19.60 7.40 -3.98
N PHE A 469 -19.62 6.09 -4.09
CA PHE A 469 -20.82 5.29 -3.99
C PHE A 469 -20.58 4.17 -2.98
N SER A 470 -21.45 4.04 -1.97
CA SER A 470 -21.44 2.91 -1.04
C SER A 470 -22.83 2.28 -1.02
N LYS A 471 -22.86 0.97 -1.24
CA LYS A 471 -24.05 0.14 -1.13
C LYS A 471 -23.90 -0.78 0.06
N GLY A 472 -24.75 -0.59 1.08
CA GLY A 472 -24.85 -1.44 2.25
C GLY A 472 -26.07 -2.35 2.18
N ILE A 473 -25.89 -3.61 2.53
CA ILE A 473 -26.95 -4.62 2.55
C ILE A 473 -26.90 -5.33 3.90
N ARG A 474 -28.03 -5.36 4.61
CA ARG A 474 -28.26 -6.24 5.75
C ARG A 474 -29.36 -7.23 5.40
N ARG A 475 -29.05 -8.51 5.38
CA ARG A 475 -30.04 -9.59 5.25
C ARG A 475 -30.72 -9.90 6.59
N ASN A 476 -31.82 -10.61 6.54
CA ASN A 476 -32.41 -11.21 7.74
C ASN A 476 -31.47 -12.23 8.33
N GLY A 477 -31.35 -12.23 9.65
CA GLY A 477 -30.47 -13.14 10.37
C GLY A 477 -29.83 -12.49 11.60
N VAL A 478 -29.28 -13.33 12.43
CA VAL A 478 -28.56 -12.95 13.64
C VAL A 478 -27.11 -13.46 13.56
N THR A 479 -26.21 -12.73 14.14
CA THR A 479 -24.76 -13.05 14.12
C THR A 479 -24.25 -13.53 15.48
N GLN A 480 -25.06 -13.42 16.52
CA GLN A 480 -24.68 -13.63 17.91
C GLN A 480 -25.88 -14.11 18.73
N PHE A 481 -25.64 -14.89 19.78
CA PHE A 481 -26.66 -15.29 20.76
C PHE A 481 -27.25 -14.05 21.46
N ASN A 482 -28.56 -14.07 21.66
CA ASN A 482 -29.32 -12.95 22.28
C ASN A 482 -29.16 -11.60 21.57
N ALA A 483 -28.73 -11.58 20.30
CA ALA A 483 -28.73 -10.35 19.54
C ALA A 483 -30.15 -9.88 19.25
N ALA A 484 -30.39 -8.57 19.37
CA ALA A 484 -31.67 -8.00 18.94
C ALA A 484 -31.86 -8.23 17.43
N VAL A 485 -33.01 -8.77 17.06
CA VAL A 485 -33.39 -8.93 15.66
C VAL A 485 -33.53 -7.55 15.03
N ARG A 486 -32.88 -7.34 13.93
CA ARG A 486 -32.97 -6.10 13.17
C ARG A 486 -33.53 -6.39 11.79
N PRO A 487 -34.40 -5.53 11.26
CA PRO A 487 -34.94 -5.73 9.91
C PRO A 487 -33.81 -5.73 8.88
N SER A 488 -34.02 -6.47 7.81
CA SER A 488 -33.17 -6.35 6.63
C SER A 488 -33.30 -4.95 6.04
N PHE A 489 -32.24 -4.46 5.43
CA PHE A 489 -32.26 -3.18 4.74
C PHE A 489 -31.23 -3.12 3.63
N ILE A 490 -31.50 -2.25 2.69
CA ILE A 490 -30.56 -1.79 1.69
C ILE A 490 -30.32 -0.30 1.84
N SER A 491 -29.07 0.12 1.72
CA SER A 491 -28.70 1.52 1.77
C SER A 491 -27.83 1.88 0.57
N ASP A 492 -28.17 2.98 -0.07
CA ASP A 492 -27.37 3.61 -1.13
C ASP A 492 -26.89 4.96 -0.62
N ASN A 493 -25.58 5.10 -0.48
CA ASN A 493 -24.95 6.36 -0.13
C ASN A 493 -24.15 6.85 -1.34
N LYS A 494 -24.45 8.06 -1.80
CA LYS A 494 -23.78 8.74 -2.90
C LYS A 494 -23.22 10.04 -2.38
N ALA A 495 -21.91 10.21 -2.47
CA ALA A 495 -21.25 11.46 -2.15
C ALA A 495 -20.53 12.01 -3.37
N ARG A 496 -20.53 13.31 -3.50
CA ARG A 496 -19.75 14.05 -4.47
C ARG A 496 -18.92 15.07 -3.72
N TYR A 497 -17.63 14.99 -3.91
CA TYR A 497 -16.67 15.99 -3.44
C TYR A 497 -16.06 16.70 -4.64
N SER A 498 -15.86 18.00 -4.55
CA SER A 498 -15.08 18.75 -5.51
C SER A 498 -14.33 19.89 -4.83
N SER A 499 -13.07 20.05 -5.15
CA SER A 499 -12.22 21.16 -4.75
C SER A 499 -11.58 21.75 -5.99
N PHE A 500 -11.79 23.02 -6.22
CA PHE A 500 -11.20 23.77 -7.31
C PHE A 500 -10.24 24.79 -6.73
N LEU A 501 -9.01 24.81 -7.23
CA LEU A 501 -7.92 25.70 -6.84
C LEU A 501 -7.54 26.59 -8.03
N MET A 502 -7.33 27.86 -7.77
CA MET A 502 -6.76 28.81 -8.73
C MET A 502 -5.67 29.61 -8.03
N GLU A 503 -4.49 29.67 -8.64
CA GLU A 503 -3.32 30.31 -8.06
C GLU A 503 -2.58 31.17 -9.08
N HIS A 504 -2.12 32.30 -8.63
CA HIS A 504 -1.24 33.20 -9.36
C HIS A 504 -0.01 33.42 -8.52
N THR A 505 1.17 33.09 -9.03
CA THR A 505 2.44 33.27 -8.33
C THR A 505 3.43 34.04 -9.17
N LEU A 506 4.16 34.94 -8.53
CA LEU A 506 5.32 35.60 -9.08
C LEU A 506 6.55 35.10 -8.32
N ASN A 507 7.41 34.37 -9.02
CA ASN A 507 8.59 33.74 -8.46
C ASN A 507 9.83 34.55 -8.85
N PHE A 508 10.66 34.85 -7.87
CA PHE A 508 11.94 35.51 -8.04
C PHE A 508 13.05 34.57 -7.57
N ASN A 509 14.04 34.33 -8.42
CA ASN A 509 15.19 33.47 -8.11
C ASN A 509 16.41 34.02 -8.88
N LYS A 510 17.31 34.69 -8.19
CA LYS A 510 18.48 35.31 -8.82
C LYS A 510 19.72 35.25 -7.94
N GLU A 511 20.85 34.98 -8.57
CA GLU A 511 22.16 35.01 -7.94
C GLU A 511 22.82 36.39 -8.15
N PHE A 512 23.38 36.95 -7.07
CA PHE A 512 24.14 38.19 -7.04
C PHE A 512 25.52 37.91 -6.46
N GLY A 513 26.47 37.51 -7.28
CA GLY A 513 27.79 37.10 -6.83
C GLY A 513 27.74 35.88 -5.92
N ARG A 514 27.98 36.04 -4.60
CA ARG A 514 27.89 34.96 -3.59
C ARG A 514 26.53 34.88 -2.91
N HIS A 515 25.61 35.74 -3.24
CA HIS A 515 24.29 35.81 -2.62
C HIS A 515 23.25 35.23 -3.57
N HIS A 516 22.46 34.27 -3.08
CA HIS A 516 21.32 33.71 -3.77
C HIS A 516 20.05 34.25 -3.10
N LEU A 517 19.23 34.97 -3.85
CA LEU A 517 17.96 35.49 -3.36
C LEU A 517 16.82 34.82 -4.08
N ASN A 518 15.96 34.18 -3.32
CA ASN A 518 14.71 33.61 -3.83
C ASN A 518 13.51 34.17 -3.04
N GLY A 519 12.38 34.30 -3.70
CA GLY A 519 11.16 34.79 -3.10
C GLY A 519 9.96 34.45 -3.96
N VAL A 520 8.78 34.39 -3.33
CA VAL A 520 7.52 34.20 -4.01
C VAL A 520 6.45 35.11 -3.42
N VAL A 521 5.65 35.68 -4.30
CA VAL A 521 4.41 36.37 -3.94
C VAL A 521 3.28 35.75 -4.73
N GLY A 522 2.20 35.43 -4.07
CA GLY A 522 1.08 34.75 -4.72
C GLY A 522 -0.27 35.06 -4.09
N ILE A 523 -1.30 34.78 -4.84
CA ILE A 523 -2.68 34.75 -4.41
C ILE A 523 -3.30 33.44 -4.84
N SER A 524 -4.08 32.83 -3.95
CA SER A 524 -4.80 31.59 -4.23
C SER A 524 -6.26 31.70 -3.82
N ASP A 525 -7.15 31.09 -4.59
CA ASP A 525 -8.54 30.85 -4.25
C ASP A 525 -8.82 29.35 -4.33
N GLN A 526 -9.38 28.80 -3.26
CA GLN A 526 -9.76 27.39 -3.21
C GLN A 526 -11.21 27.26 -2.76
N GLN A 527 -12.03 26.64 -3.60
CA GLN A 527 -13.43 26.38 -3.31
C GLN A 527 -13.67 24.88 -3.20
N THR A 528 -14.23 24.46 -2.07
CA THR A 528 -14.54 23.06 -1.79
C THR A 528 -16.04 22.89 -1.59
N ARG A 529 -16.61 21.87 -2.24
CA ARG A 529 -18.02 21.51 -2.11
C ARG A 529 -18.14 20.02 -1.83
N ARG A 530 -19.03 19.67 -0.90
CA ARG A 530 -19.37 18.29 -0.60
C ARG A 530 -20.89 18.15 -0.53
N ASN A 531 -21.42 17.22 -1.32
CA ASN A 531 -22.82 16.86 -1.31
C ASN A 531 -22.92 15.36 -1.06
N PHE A 532 -23.90 14.94 -0.28
CA PHE A 532 -24.16 13.51 -0.09
C PHE A 532 -25.67 13.26 -0.08
N THR A 533 -26.04 12.06 -0.48
CA THR A 533 -27.40 11.53 -0.42
C THR A 533 -27.33 10.14 0.16
N LEU A 534 -28.08 9.88 1.21
CA LEU A 534 -28.24 8.56 1.81
C LEU A 534 -29.71 8.16 1.68
N ALA A 535 -29.97 7.04 1.01
CA ALA A 535 -31.28 6.42 0.94
C ALA A 535 -31.21 5.04 1.61
N ILE A 536 -32.11 4.76 2.53
CA ILE A 536 -32.23 3.47 3.22
C ILE A 536 -33.67 2.98 3.09
N ARG A 537 -33.83 1.70 2.80
CA ARG A 537 -35.14 1.05 2.78
C ARG A 537 -35.05 -0.32 3.43
N SER A 538 -36.00 -0.60 4.34
CA SER A 538 -36.07 -1.88 5.04
C SER A 538 -36.85 -2.93 4.26
N ASP A 539 -36.82 -4.15 4.76
CA ASP A 539 -37.59 -5.31 4.28
C ASP A 539 -37.22 -5.68 2.83
N ILE A 540 -35.98 -6.12 2.66
CA ILE A 540 -35.48 -6.58 1.36
C ILE A 540 -36.26 -7.79 0.90
N THR A 541 -36.69 -7.79 -0.36
CA THR A 541 -37.29 -8.96 -1.00
C THR A 541 -36.20 -9.98 -1.31
N GLU A 542 -36.36 -11.19 -0.77
CA GLU A 542 -35.52 -12.34 -1.03
C GLU A 542 -36.35 -13.44 -1.69
N VAL A 543 -35.91 -13.94 -2.84
CA VAL A 543 -36.57 -15.03 -3.57
C VAL A 543 -35.55 -16.15 -3.78
N GLU A 544 -35.84 -17.35 -3.27
CA GLU A 544 -34.96 -18.52 -3.39
C GLU A 544 -33.51 -18.26 -2.95
N GLY A 545 -33.32 -17.48 -1.88
CA GLY A 545 -31.99 -17.12 -1.36
C GLY A 545 -31.29 -15.98 -2.12
N ASN A 546 -31.87 -15.50 -3.21
CA ASN A 546 -31.36 -14.36 -3.95
C ASN A 546 -32.02 -13.06 -3.50
N ILE A 547 -31.21 -12.04 -3.27
CA ILE A 547 -31.69 -10.69 -2.96
C ILE A 547 -31.58 -9.80 -4.20
N PHE A 548 -32.57 -8.96 -4.36
CA PHE A 548 -32.49 -7.90 -5.36
C PHE A 548 -31.77 -6.71 -4.74
N GLU A 549 -30.53 -6.45 -5.17
CA GLU A 549 -29.65 -5.40 -4.60
C GLU A 549 -30.05 -3.98 -5.06
N GLU A 550 -31.33 -3.72 -5.27
CA GLU A 550 -31.84 -2.41 -5.66
C GLU A 550 -32.80 -1.87 -4.58
N ILE A 551 -32.68 -0.57 -4.27
CA ILE A 551 -33.47 0.05 -3.21
C ILE A 551 -34.99 -0.01 -3.50
N ASN A 552 -35.38 -0.09 -4.77
CA ASN A 552 -36.77 -0.21 -5.18
C ASN A 552 -37.36 -1.59 -4.93
N SER A 553 -36.53 -2.62 -4.76
CA SER A 553 -36.97 -3.99 -4.49
C SER A 553 -37.35 -4.22 -3.03
N ALA A 554 -36.93 -3.34 -2.12
CA ALA A 554 -37.30 -3.38 -0.72
C ALA A 554 -38.74 -2.84 -0.53
N THR A 555 -39.51 -3.43 0.38
CA THR A 555 -40.94 -3.16 0.53
C THR A 555 -41.28 -2.30 1.75
N GLY A 556 -40.37 -2.19 2.71
CA GLY A 556 -40.58 -1.45 3.94
C GLY A 556 -40.48 0.07 3.82
N THR A 557 -40.44 0.72 4.95
CA THR A 557 -40.33 2.19 5.04
C THR A 557 -38.96 2.67 4.53
N SER A 558 -38.98 3.82 3.85
CA SER A 558 -37.75 4.49 3.39
C SER A 558 -37.41 5.66 4.33
N VAL A 559 -36.09 5.85 4.54
CA VAL A 559 -35.53 7.05 5.14
C VAL A 559 -34.59 7.65 4.10
N THR A 560 -34.76 8.91 3.79
CA THR A 560 -33.93 9.68 2.83
C THR A 560 -33.26 10.83 3.55
#